data_bf62dd31b4627fc0c8916bffb88e13d9
#
_entry.id   bf62dd31b4627fc0c8916bffb88e13d9
#
_cell.length_a   1.000
_cell.length_b   1.000
_cell.length_c   1.000
_cell.angle_alpha   90.00
_cell.angle_beta   90.00
_cell.angle_gamma   90.00
#
_symmetry.space_group_name_H-M   'P 1'
#
loop_
_entity.id
_entity.type
_entity.pdbx_description
1 polymer ?
#
loop_
_entity_poly.entity_id
_entity_poly.type
_entity_poly.pdbx_seq_one_letter_code
_entity_poly.pdbx_strand_id
1 'polypeptide(L)'
;MININYYIKIHKLKKEILSGKKFEKEELFEKFESYRSKEPVIYNMETTNACNMTCIFCPRTTRMTRNIEHLNEDIFQKVVEQIRPWNDEEWKTWENFVVKEYGVQKDAMDQNHFFLHIIPRVIVLHGFGDPLLDKKLASRVQMLSKEGIGTYFSCNPSNISVKKNIEMMESGLDYLKYSIDSIDNVTHKKLRGTASNYTKAYEKIMQTLEEKEKRKLKTSVVITMIDLQRPTQMEEWAQLQEVFKGTNVYIYLKSQDQTWYDDIQGKKDLHAASGKSVDWSEFCHFPWS
;
A
#
# COMPACT_ATOMS: atom_id res chain seq x y z
N MET A 1 12.62 -0.93 1.06
CA MET A 1 12.37 -2.00 0.06
C MET A 1 12.51 -3.34 0.75
N ILE A 2 11.82 -4.38 0.34
CA ILE A 2 11.92 -5.71 0.97
C ILE A 2 13.26 -6.37 0.65
N ASN A 3 13.75 -7.26 1.53
CA ASN A 3 14.90 -8.10 1.23
C ASN A 3 14.44 -9.35 0.46
N ILE A 4 14.80 -9.45 -0.82
CA ILE A 4 14.37 -10.52 -1.72
C ILE A 4 14.84 -11.89 -1.22
N ASN A 5 16.10 -12.00 -0.85
CA ASN A 5 16.67 -13.27 -0.41
C ASN A 5 16.00 -13.77 0.87
N TYR A 6 15.76 -12.87 1.82
CA TYR A 6 15.01 -13.19 3.03
C TYR A 6 13.61 -13.68 2.68
N TYR A 7 12.87 -12.91 1.85
CA TYR A 7 11.50 -13.24 1.49
C TYR A 7 11.38 -14.60 0.80
N ILE A 8 12.26 -14.89 -0.16
CA ILE A 8 12.28 -16.19 -0.87
C ILE A 8 12.59 -17.35 0.09
N LYS A 9 13.55 -17.17 1.01
CA LYS A 9 13.89 -18.19 2.01
C LYS A 9 12.75 -18.44 3.00
N ILE A 10 12.10 -17.38 3.48
CA ILE A 10 10.93 -17.49 4.35
C ILE A 10 9.76 -18.17 3.62
N HIS A 11 9.52 -17.82 2.36
CA HIS A 11 8.48 -18.47 1.56
C HIS A 11 8.72 -20.00 1.43
N LYS A 12 9.96 -20.41 1.18
CA LYS A 12 10.33 -21.83 1.13
C LYS A 12 10.11 -22.51 2.48
N LEU A 13 10.56 -21.90 3.57
CA LEU A 13 10.39 -22.41 4.92
C LEU A 13 8.91 -22.56 5.29
N LYS A 14 8.07 -21.57 4.95
CA LYS A 14 6.61 -21.67 5.11
C LYS A 14 6.02 -22.88 4.35
N LYS A 15 6.46 -23.10 3.12
CA LYS A 15 6.00 -24.27 2.34
C LYS A 15 6.39 -25.58 3.02
N GLU A 16 7.60 -25.70 3.55
CA GLU A 16 8.03 -26.88 4.30
C GLU A 16 7.14 -27.13 5.52
N ILE A 17 6.86 -26.10 6.32
CA ILE A 17 5.98 -26.19 7.50
C ILE A 17 4.56 -26.60 7.06
N LEU A 18 4.02 -25.96 6.04
CA LEU A 18 2.67 -26.28 5.54
C LEU A 18 2.56 -27.69 4.93
N SER A 19 3.66 -28.25 4.47
CA SER A 19 3.73 -29.65 3.99
C SER A 19 3.82 -30.67 5.13
N GLY A 20 3.82 -30.22 6.41
CA GLY A 20 3.85 -31.06 7.59
C GLY A 20 5.25 -31.28 8.17
N LYS A 21 6.29 -30.65 7.64
CA LYS A 21 7.64 -30.72 8.23
C LYS A 21 7.64 -30.01 9.58
N LYS A 22 8.05 -30.72 10.61
CA LYS A 22 8.20 -30.19 11.96
C LYS A 22 9.60 -29.65 12.16
N PHE A 23 9.70 -28.57 12.92
CA PHE A 23 10.94 -27.95 13.32
C PHE A 23 10.91 -27.72 14.83
N GLU A 24 12.03 -27.85 15.50
CA GLU A 24 12.18 -27.37 16.87
C GLU A 24 12.24 -25.84 16.87
N LYS A 25 11.80 -25.22 17.97
CA LYS A 25 11.73 -23.76 18.08
C LYS A 25 13.08 -23.09 17.88
N GLU A 26 14.10 -23.67 18.46
CA GLU A 26 15.49 -23.24 18.37
C GLU A 26 16.01 -23.31 16.92
N GLU A 27 15.69 -24.39 16.20
CA GLU A 27 16.04 -24.55 14.78
C GLU A 27 15.37 -23.48 13.91
N LEU A 28 14.08 -23.19 14.16
CA LEU A 28 13.38 -22.12 13.46
C LEU A 28 14.01 -20.75 13.71
N PHE A 29 14.32 -20.46 14.96
CA PHE A 29 14.96 -19.21 15.34
C PHE A 29 16.31 -19.03 14.63
N GLU A 30 17.17 -20.05 14.64
CA GLU A 30 18.46 -20.03 13.93
C GLU A 30 18.29 -19.81 12.42
N LYS A 31 17.30 -20.44 11.80
CA LYS A 31 16.96 -20.21 10.37
C LYS A 31 16.57 -18.77 10.11
N PHE A 32 15.65 -18.20 10.91
CA PHE A 32 15.26 -16.79 10.77
C PHE A 32 16.46 -15.86 10.92
N GLU A 33 17.28 -16.04 11.94
CA GLU A 33 18.48 -15.22 12.15
C GLU A 33 19.49 -15.36 10.99
N SER A 34 19.66 -16.57 10.45
CA SER A 34 20.56 -16.82 9.32
C SER A 34 20.07 -16.18 8.01
N TYR A 35 18.77 -15.89 7.91
CA TYR A 35 18.15 -15.26 6.74
C TYR A 35 18.12 -13.75 6.84
N ARG A 36 18.28 -13.22 8.05
CA ARG A 36 18.20 -11.79 8.33
C ARG A 36 19.15 -10.97 7.46
N SER A 37 18.65 -9.86 6.94
CA SER A 37 19.47 -8.91 6.21
C SER A 37 20.47 -8.22 7.16
N LYS A 38 21.68 -7.99 6.65
CA LYS A 38 22.65 -7.09 7.31
C LYS A 38 22.39 -5.62 6.95
N GLU A 39 21.69 -5.36 5.85
CA GLU A 39 21.28 -4.03 5.40
C GLU A 39 19.91 -3.68 5.95
N PRO A 40 19.64 -2.41 6.26
CA PRO A 40 18.30 -1.97 6.66
C PRO A 40 17.26 -2.29 5.59
N VAL A 41 16.14 -2.85 6.02
CA VAL A 41 14.99 -3.15 5.16
C VAL A 41 13.84 -2.25 5.55
N ILE A 42 13.54 -1.29 4.69
CA ILE A 42 12.46 -0.33 4.91
C ILE A 42 11.57 -0.30 3.68
N TYR A 43 10.30 -0.60 3.86
CA TYR A 43 9.29 -0.51 2.80
C TYR A 43 8.21 0.53 3.11
N ASN A 44 8.11 0.98 4.36
CA ASN A 44 7.12 1.98 4.78
C ASN A 44 7.77 3.02 5.68
N MET A 45 7.57 4.29 5.35
CA MET A 45 7.93 5.45 6.18
C MET A 45 6.72 6.36 6.31
N GLU A 46 5.98 6.23 7.39
CA GLU A 46 4.85 7.11 7.68
C GLU A 46 5.36 8.55 7.88
N THR A 47 5.10 9.42 6.91
CA THR A 47 5.59 10.82 6.96
C THR A 47 4.79 11.69 7.92
N THR A 48 3.54 11.30 8.18
CA THR A 48 2.66 11.89 9.19
C THR A 48 1.56 10.92 9.57
N ASN A 49 1.11 10.95 10.82
CA ASN A 49 -0.10 10.28 11.27
C ASN A 49 -1.31 11.24 11.35
N ALA A 50 -1.16 12.50 10.92
CA ALA A 50 -2.28 13.42 10.77
C ALA A 50 -3.19 12.98 9.62
N CYS A 51 -4.50 12.98 9.84
CA CYS A 51 -5.51 12.72 8.82
C CYS A 51 -6.77 13.49 9.13
N ASN A 52 -7.39 14.08 8.13
CA ASN A 52 -8.67 14.81 8.27
C ASN A 52 -9.89 13.92 7.97
N MET A 53 -9.67 12.61 7.76
CA MET A 53 -10.72 11.62 7.57
C MET A 53 -10.99 10.83 8.84
N THR A 54 -12.24 10.32 8.94
CA THR A 54 -12.72 9.46 10.02
C THR A 54 -13.29 8.18 9.47
N CYS A 55 -12.51 7.51 8.61
CA CYS A 55 -12.93 6.28 7.95
C CYS A 55 -13.30 5.21 8.98
N ILE A 56 -14.48 4.59 8.81
CA ILE A 56 -15.01 3.60 9.75
C ILE A 56 -14.17 2.30 9.80
N PHE A 57 -13.44 2.02 8.75
CA PHE A 57 -12.57 0.83 8.62
C PHE A 57 -11.10 1.14 8.90
N CYS A 58 -10.75 2.36 9.32
CA CYS A 58 -9.36 2.72 9.56
C CYS A 58 -9.01 2.62 11.05
N PRO A 59 -8.01 1.82 11.44
CA PRO A 59 -7.60 1.68 12.83
C PRO A 59 -7.10 2.99 13.44
N ARG A 60 -6.66 3.95 12.63
CA ARG A 60 -6.35 5.29 13.10
C ARG A 60 -7.53 5.93 13.83
N THR A 61 -8.73 5.80 13.29
CA THR A 61 -9.94 6.43 13.86
C THR A 61 -10.30 5.86 15.22
N THR A 62 -10.07 4.56 15.45
CA THR A 62 -10.57 3.83 16.61
C THR A 62 -9.49 3.37 17.59
N ARG A 63 -8.23 3.24 17.15
CA ARG A 63 -7.18 2.58 17.94
C ARG A 63 -5.88 3.38 18.08
N MET A 64 -5.69 4.45 17.34
CA MET A 64 -4.45 5.22 17.42
C MET A 64 -4.36 5.98 18.74
N THR A 65 -3.35 5.67 19.53
CA THR A 65 -3.06 6.32 20.83
C THR A 65 -1.85 7.27 20.76
N ARG A 66 -1.12 7.26 19.64
CA ARG A 66 0.03 8.17 19.44
C ARG A 66 -0.43 9.61 19.26
N ASN A 67 0.40 10.55 19.70
CA ASN A 67 0.22 11.97 19.37
C ASN A 67 0.26 12.17 17.84
N ILE A 68 -0.41 13.24 17.38
CA ILE A 68 -0.36 13.64 15.97
C ILE A 68 0.99 14.31 15.72
N GLU A 69 1.79 13.72 14.84
CA GLU A 69 3.14 14.16 14.56
C GLU A 69 3.49 14.02 13.07
N HIS A 70 4.56 14.69 12.68
CA HIS A 70 5.20 14.55 11.38
C HIS A 70 6.58 13.96 11.58
N LEU A 71 7.01 13.10 10.65
CA LEU A 71 8.35 12.51 10.69
C LEU A 71 9.41 13.62 10.65
N ASN A 72 10.38 13.53 11.54
CA ASN A 72 11.51 14.45 11.58
C ASN A 72 12.34 14.33 10.29
N GLU A 73 12.81 15.46 9.74
CA GLU A 73 13.54 15.50 8.48
C GLU A 73 14.93 14.85 8.59
N ASP A 74 15.64 15.11 9.69
CA ASP A 74 16.98 14.54 9.91
C ASP A 74 16.90 13.00 10.04
N ILE A 75 15.83 12.50 10.70
CA ILE A 75 15.58 11.06 10.78
C ILE A 75 15.27 10.50 9.40
N PHE A 76 14.42 11.17 8.61
CA PHE A 76 14.09 10.76 7.27
C PHE A 76 15.36 10.68 6.39
N GLN A 77 16.18 11.71 6.41
CA GLN A 77 17.43 11.76 5.66
C GLN A 77 18.39 10.62 6.08
N LYS A 78 18.59 10.41 7.39
CA LYS A 78 19.44 9.31 7.90
C LYS A 78 18.96 7.93 7.44
N VAL A 79 17.65 7.75 7.28
CA VAL A 79 17.10 6.50 6.75
C VAL A 79 17.41 6.38 5.27
N VAL A 80 17.20 7.44 4.49
CA VAL A 80 17.49 7.44 3.05
C VAL A 80 18.96 7.12 2.77
N GLU A 81 19.88 7.64 3.57
CA GLU A 81 21.32 7.39 3.46
C GLU A 81 21.72 5.92 3.71
N GLN A 82 20.85 5.12 4.33
CA GLN A 82 21.13 3.72 4.70
C GLN A 82 20.44 2.70 3.79
N ILE A 83 19.59 3.13 2.89
CA ILE A 83 18.84 2.26 1.98
C ILE A 83 19.31 2.47 0.55
N ARG A 84 19.15 1.45 -0.27
CA ARG A 84 19.47 1.49 -1.70
C ARG A 84 18.34 0.90 -2.54
N PRO A 85 18.20 1.29 -3.80
CA PRO A 85 17.32 0.57 -4.73
C PRO A 85 17.85 -0.85 -4.99
N TRP A 86 16.98 -1.72 -5.44
CA TRP A 86 17.40 -3.00 -5.98
C TRP A 86 18.13 -2.80 -7.31
N ASN A 87 19.13 -3.65 -7.56
CA ASN A 87 19.76 -3.73 -8.87
C ASN A 87 18.93 -4.63 -9.82
N ASP A 88 19.32 -4.66 -11.10
CA ASP A 88 18.61 -5.41 -12.14
C ASP A 88 18.56 -6.93 -11.89
N GLU A 89 19.61 -7.50 -11.26
CA GLU A 89 19.66 -8.92 -10.92
C GLU A 89 18.66 -9.26 -9.79
N GLU A 90 18.60 -8.42 -8.77
CA GLU A 90 17.62 -8.52 -7.69
C GLU A 90 16.21 -8.44 -8.25
N TRP A 91 15.97 -7.50 -9.17
CA TRP A 91 14.68 -7.37 -9.85
C TRP A 91 14.30 -8.62 -10.62
N LYS A 92 15.17 -9.10 -11.46
CA LYS A 92 14.94 -10.32 -12.27
C LYS A 92 14.67 -11.53 -11.38
N THR A 93 15.39 -11.65 -10.28
CA THR A 93 15.19 -12.71 -9.29
C THR A 93 13.81 -12.66 -8.69
N TRP A 94 13.37 -11.47 -8.28
CA TRP A 94 12.04 -11.27 -7.72
C TRP A 94 10.92 -11.56 -8.74
N GLU A 95 11.01 -11.02 -9.94
CA GLU A 95 10.02 -11.24 -11.00
C GLU A 95 9.86 -12.72 -11.34
N ASN A 96 10.97 -13.44 -11.51
CA ASN A 96 10.94 -14.87 -11.75
C ASN A 96 10.29 -15.64 -10.59
N PHE A 97 10.60 -15.24 -9.37
CA PHE A 97 9.99 -15.83 -8.17
C PHE A 97 8.47 -15.59 -8.15
N VAL A 98 8.01 -14.36 -8.39
CA VAL A 98 6.59 -14.01 -8.38
C VAL A 98 5.81 -14.77 -9.45
N VAL A 99 6.32 -14.80 -10.67
CA VAL A 99 5.66 -15.54 -11.77
C VAL A 99 5.59 -17.03 -11.45
N LYS A 100 6.69 -17.62 -10.95
CA LYS A 100 6.75 -19.05 -10.64
C LYS A 100 5.87 -19.46 -9.47
N GLU A 101 5.87 -18.68 -8.38
CA GLU A 101 5.23 -19.09 -7.12
C GLU A 101 3.77 -18.63 -7.01
N TYR A 102 3.44 -17.51 -7.63
CA TYR A 102 2.11 -16.90 -7.55
C TYR A 102 1.37 -16.85 -8.89
N GLY A 103 2.04 -17.10 -10.01
CA GLY A 103 1.42 -17.06 -11.36
C GLY A 103 1.05 -15.64 -11.82
N VAL A 104 1.49 -14.58 -11.09
CA VAL A 104 1.12 -13.21 -11.39
C VAL A 104 2.07 -12.60 -12.43
N GLN A 105 1.51 -12.21 -13.57
CA GLN A 105 2.26 -11.63 -14.68
C GLN A 105 2.56 -10.15 -14.46
N LYS A 106 3.57 -9.63 -15.17
CA LYS A 106 4.01 -8.22 -15.05
C LYS A 106 2.99 -7.17 -15.52
N ASP A 107 2.07 -7.56 -16.38
CA ASP A 107 1.06 -6.72 -17.03
C ASP A 107 -0.34 -6.91 -16.45
N ALA A 108 -0.50 -7.80 -15.47
CA ALA A 108 -1.74 -7.92 -14.73
C ALA A 108 -2.05 -6.60 -13.99
N MET A 109 -3.29 -6.10 -14.12
CA MET A 109 -3.71 -4.85 -13.49
C MET A 109 -4.69 -5.13 -12.34
N ASP A 110 -4.30 -6.02 -11.43
CA ASP A 110 -5.09 -6.42 -10.27
C ASP A 110 -4.38 -6.13 -8.94
N GLN A 111 -5.03 -6.47 -7.84
CA GLN A 111 -4.47 -6.32 -6.51
C GLN A 111 -3.16 -7.11 -6.34
N ASN A 112 -3.09 -8.34 -6.85
CA ASN A 112 -1.92 -9.20 -6.68
C ASN A 112 -0.71 -8.62 -7.42
N HIS A 113 -0.93 -8.12 -8.65
CA HIS A 113 0.11 -7.41 -9.39
C HIS A 113 0.61 -6.20 -8.60
N PHE A 114 -0.30 -5.38 -8.06
CA PHE A 114 0.09 -4.20 -7.29
C PHE A 114 0.96 -4.57 -6.09
N PHE A 115 0.57 -5.57 -5.31
CA PHE A 115 1.32 -5.98 -4.12
C PHE A 115 2.60 -6.75 -4.42
N LEU A 116 2.68 -7.49 -5.51
CA LEU A 116 3.84 -8.34 -5.81
C LEU A 116 4.85 -7.69 -6.77
N HIS A 117 4.41 -6.78 -7.65
CA HIS A 117 5.31 -6.14 -8.62
C HIS A 117 5.56 -4.65 -8.35
N ILE A 118 4.63 -3.93 -7.69
CA ILE A 118 4.78 -2.50 -7.44
C ILE A 118 5.28 -2.22 -6.03
N ILE A 119 4.58 -2.70 -5.00
CA ILE A 119 4.94 -2.41 -3.60
C ILE A 119 6.38 -2.77 -3.25
N PRO A 120 6.98 -3.88 -3.70
CA PRO A 120 8.38 -4.18 -3.41
C PRO A 120 9.38 -3.19 -4.01
N ARG A 121 8.98 -2.42 -5.02
CA ARG A 121 9.82 -1.43 -5.73
C ARG A 121 9.87 -0.08 -5.06
N VAL A 122 9.00 0.20 -4.13
CA VAL A 122 8.77 1.53 -3.63
C VAL A 122 8.91 1.61 -2.12
N ILE A 123 9.21 2.80 -1.64
CA ILE A 123 8.97 3.16 -0.25
C ILE A 123 7.56 3.73 -0.17
N VAL A 124 6.76 3.12 0.72
CA VAL A 124 5.39 3.57 1.01
C VAL A 124 5.47 4.75 1.98
N LEU A 125 4.94 5.91 1.58
CA LEU A 125 5.03 7.15 2.36
C LEU A 125 3.75 7.46 3.18
N HIS A 126 2.87 6.50 3.34
CA HIS A 126 1.66 6.64 4.16
C HIS A 126 1.56 5.50 5.18
N GLY A 127 0.89 5.79 6.28
CA GLY A 127 0.51 4.83 7.31
C GLY A 127 -0.89 5.16 7.81
N PHE A 128 -1.01 5.60 9.04
CA PHE A 128 -2.28 6.06 9.61
C PHE A 128 -2.71 7.45 9.14
N GLY A 129 -1.75 8.29 8.72
CA GLY A 129 -2.02 9.64 8.26
C GLY A 129 -2.33 9.74 6.77
N ASP A 130 -2.79 10.92 6.36
CA ASP A 130 -2.83 11.31 4.96
C ASP A 130 -1.54 12.07 4.62
N PRO A 131 -0.64 11.53 3.79
CA PRO A 131 0.67 12.12 3.52
C PRO A 131 0.58 13.53 2.92
N LEU A 132 -0.52 13.89 2.26
CA LEU A 132 -0.72 15.23 1.72
C LEU A 132 -0.90 16.31 2.79
N LEU A 133 -1.02 15.93 4.06
CA LEU A 133 -0.96 16.86 5.19
C LEU A 133 0.49 17.13 5.65
N ASP A 134 1.47 16.36 5.19
CA ASP A 134 2.87 16.66 5.39
C ASP A 134 3.33 17.75 4.42
N LYS A 135 3.74 18.90 4.96
CA LYS A 135 4.22 20.03 4.15
C LYS A 135 5.57 19.75 3.45
N LYS A 136 6.30 18.75 3.92
CA LYS A 136 7.61 18.36 3.40
C LYS A 136 7.55 17.16 2.44
N LEU A 137 6.37 16.68 2.10
CA LEU A 137 6.21 15.47 1.29
C LEU A 137 6.93 15.57 -0.06
N ALA A 138 6.83 16.71 -0.75
CA ALA A 138 7.50 16.92 -2.04
C ALA A 138 9.03 16.80 -1.94
N SER A 139 9.64 17.41 -0.93
CA SER A 139 11.10 17.29 -0.71
C SER A 139 11.51 15.87 -0.36
N ARG A 140 10.69 15.13 0.38
CA ARG A 140 10.93 13.72 0.71
C ARG A 140 10.87 12.81 -0.51
N VAL A 141 9.85 13.01 -1.36
CA VAL A 141 9.74 12.31 -2.65
C VAL A 141 10.96 12.60 -3.51
N GLN A 142 11.36 13.88 -3.62
CA GLN A 142 12.53 14.27 -4.41
C GLN A 142 13.83 13.66 -3.87
N MET A 143 14.00 13.58 -2.55
CA MET A 143 15.18 12.97 -1.92
C MET A 143 15.28 11.48 -2.29
N LEU A 144 14.20 10.71 -2.16
CA LEU A 144 14.18 9.30 -2.55
C LEU A 144 14.39 9.11 -4.06
N SER A 145 13.75 9.94 -4.88
CA SER A 145 13.88 9.88 -6.33
C SER A 145 15.32 10.14 -6.82
N LYS A 146 16.07 11.02 -6.15
CA LYS A 146 17.48 11.27 -6.46
C LYS A 146 18.36 10.05 -6.20
N GLU A 147 18.02 9.25 -5.23
CA GLU A 147 18.71 7.99 -4.91
C GLU A 147 18.21 6.80 -5.75
N GLY A 148 17.32 7.05 -6.73
CA GLY A 148 16.74 6.00 -7.58
C GLY A 148 15.74 5.11 -6.84
N ILE A 149 15.27 5.53 -5.67
CA ILE A 149 14.32 4.79 -4.85
C ILE A 149 12.90 5.21 -5.24
N GLY A 150 12.11 4.24 -5.70
CA GLY A 150 10.72 4.47 -6.06
C GLY A 150 9.85 4.85 -4.88
N THR A 151 8.80 5.63 -5.13
CA THR A 151 7.90 6.16 -4.10
C THR A 151 6.44 5.92 -4.42
N TYR A 152 5.67 5.68 -3.37
CA TYR A 152 4.24 5.46 -3.43
C TYR A 152 3.53 6.04 -2.22
N PHE A 153 2.38 6.64 -2.43
CA PHE A 153 1.43 6.88 -1.34
C PHE A 153 -0.03 6.78 -1.79
N SER A 154 -0.89 6.55 -0.79
CA SER A 154 -2.34 6.53 -0.95
C SER A 154 -2.97 7.70 -0.20
N CYS A 155 -3.97 8.32 -0.78
CA CYS A 155 -4.70 9.42 -0.15
C CYS A 155 -6.19 9.40 -0.49
N ASN A 156 -6.97 10.17 0.27
CA ASN A 156 -8.34 10.49 -0.12
C ASN A 156 -8.31 11.74 -1.01
N PRO A 157 -8.83 11.66 -2.25
CA PRO A 157 -8.72 12.75 -3.22
C PRO A 157 -9.68 13.93 -2.96
N SER A 158 -10.64 13.81 -2.04
CA SER A 158 -11.66 14.86 -1.83
C SER A 158 -11.09 16.20 -1.38
N ASN A 159 -10.01 16.18 -0.60
CA ASN A 159 -9.47 17.36 0.07
C ASN A 159 -8.13 17.86 -0.47
N ILE A 160 -7.68 17.30 -1.58
CA ILE A 160 -6.40 17.70 -2.17
C ILE A 160 -6.59 18.68 -3.31
N SER A 161 -5.54 19.43 -3.62
CA SER A 161 -5.51 20.30 -4.79
C SER A 161 -4.78 19.64 -5.94
N VAL A 162 -5.23 19.92 -7.16
CA VAL A 162 -4.52 19.48 -8.39
C VAL A 162 -3.06 19.97 -8.37
N LYS A 163 -2.83 21.22 -7.93
CA LYS A 163 -1.48 21.79 -7.82
C LYS A 163 -0.56 20.91 -6.95
N LYS A 164 -1.03 20.46 -5.77
CA LYS A 164 -0.23 19.58 -4.90
C LYS A 164 0.06 18.22 -5.55
N ASN A 165 -0.92 17.64 -6.23
CA ASN A 165 -0.69 16.37 -6.93
C ASN A 165 0.39 16.51 -8.00
N ILE A 166 0.31 17.57 -8.79
CA ILE A 166 1.31 17.84 -9.83
C ILE A 166 2.69 18.10 -9.22
N GLU A 167 2.77 18.88 -8.13
CA GLU A 167 4.02 19.08 -7.39
C GLU A 167 4.66 17.77 -6.95
N MET A 168 3.88 16.81 -6.42
CA MET A 168 4.39 15.49 -6.06
C MET A 168 4.91 14.72 -7.29
N MET A 169 4.16 14.75 -8.39
CA MET A 169 4.57 14.11 -9.64
C MET A 169 5.86 14.71 -10.22
N GLU A 170 5.99 16.03 -10.19
CA GLU A 170 7.19 16.76 -10.62
C GLU A 170 8.39 16.49 -9.70
N SER A 171 8.14 16.16 -8.43
CA SER A 171 9.17 15.76 -7.48
C SER A 171 9.69 14.32 -7.69
N GLY A 172 9.12 13.57 -8.63
CA GLY A 172 9.55 12.21 -8.99
C GLY A 172 8.73 11.10 -8.31
N LEU A 173 7.49 11.37 -7.90
CA LEU A 173 6.59 10.34 -7.39
C LEU A 173 6.28 9.29 -8.46
N ASP A 174 6.47 8.00 -8.13
CA ASP A 174 6.22 6.91 -9.08
C ASP A 174 4.75 6.48 -9.10
N TYR A 175 4.12 6.33 -7.93
CA TYR A 175 2.74 5.87 -7.83
C TYR A 175 1.92 6.73 -6.88
N LEU A 176 0.80 7.25 -7.37
CA LEU A 176 -0.20 7.98 -6.60
C LEU A 176 -1.51 7.20 -6.59
N LYS A 177 -1.94 6.75 -5.41
CA LYS A 177 -3.20 6.02 -5.27
C LYS A 177 -4.29 6.89 -4.65
N TYR A 178 -5.44 6.91 -5.31
CA TYR A 178 -6.68 7.48 -4.80
C TYR A 178 -7.61 6.38 -4.34
N SER A 179 -8.10 6.52 -3.13
CA SER A 179 -9.04 5.57 -2.54
C SER A 179 -10.47 6.10 -2.67
N ILE A 180 -11.29 5.43 -3.48
CA ILE A 180 -12.70 5.76 -3.73
C ILE A 180 -13.55 4.55 -3.36
N ASP A 181 -14.24 4.60 -2.21
CA ASP A 181 -14.98 3.45 -1.68
C ASP A 181 -16.49 3.49 -1.97
N SER A 182 -16.96 4.53 -2.63
CA SER A 182 -18.31 4.64 -3.19
C SER A 182 -18.36 5.76 -4.23
N ILE A 183 -19.23 5.66 -5.19
CA ILE A 183 -19.59 6.73 -6.15
C ILE A 183 -20.76 7.56 -5.69
N ASP A 184 -21.46 7.13 -4.64
CA ASP A 184 -22.51 7.89 -3.98
C ASP A 184 -21.93 8.76 -2.86
N ASN A 185 -22.24 10.07 -2.89
CA ASN A 185 -21.70 11.02 -1.91
C ASN A 185 -22.16 10.74 -0.48
N VAL A 186 -23.36 10.22 -0.28
CA VAL A 186 -23.89 9.91 1.06
C VAL A 186 -23.14 8.72 1.63
N THR A 187 -23.01 7.66 0.86
CA THR A 187 -22.26 6.45 1.22
C THR A 187 -20.78 6.76 1.41
N HIS A 188 -20.17 7.53 0.51
CA HIS A 188 -18.76 7.92 0.61
C HIS A 188 -18.46 8.69 1.90
N LYS A 189 -19.36 9.60 2.32
CA LYS A 189 -19.25 10.29 3.61
C LYS A 189 -19.44 9.38 4.80
N LYS A 190 -20.37 8.42 4.74
CA LYS A 190 -20.55 7.42 5.81
C LYS A 190 -19.30 6.57 6.00
N LEU A 191 -18.65 6.18 4.90
CA LEU A 191 -17.47 5.34 4.94
C LEU A 191 -16.19 6.07 5.38
N ARG A 192 -16.00 7.31 4.93
CA ARG A 192 -14.74 8.04 5.08
C ARG A 192 -14.80 9.30 5.95
N GLY A 193 -15.98 9.67 6.42
CA GLY A 193 -16.20 10.86 7.24
C GLY A 193 -16.69 12.07 6.44
N THR A 194 -17.16 13.09 7.17
CA THR A 194 -17.87 14.24 6.60
C THR A 194 -17.03 15.09 5.64
N ALA A 195 -15.71 15.07 5.79
CA ALA A 195 -14.77 15.77 4.89
C ALA A 195 -14.68 15.12 3.50
N SER A 196 -15.20 13.90 3.32
CA SER A 196 -15.12 13.16 2.07
C SER A 196 -16.26 13.51 1.12
N ASN A 197 -15.96 13.58 -0.18
CA ASN A 197 -16.93 13.88 -1.23
C ASN A 197 -16.49 13.27 -2.56
N TYR A 198 -17.27 12.33 -3.11
CA TYR A 198 -16.94 11.64 -4.35
C TYR A 198 -16.88 12.59 -5.56
N THR A 199 -17.89 13.46 -5.73
CA THR A 199 -17.94 14.37 -6.87
C THR A 199 -16.70 15.25 -6.95
N LYS A 200 -16.31 15.86 -5.82
CA LYS A 200 -15.07 16.65 -5.74
C LYS A 200 -13.81 15.81 -5.97
N ALA A 201 -13.81 14.57 -5.48
CA ALA A 201 -12.70 13.65 -5.70
C ALA A 201 -12.54 13.35 -7.18
N TYR A 202 -13.62 12.98 -7.86
CA TYR A 202 -13.64 12.70 -9.28
C TYR A 202 -13.15 13.88 -10.12
N GLU A 203 -13.71 15.07 -9.91
CA GLU A 203 -13.30 16.29 -10.61
C GLU A 203 -11.79 16.55 -10.48
N LYS A 204 -11.26 16.44 -9.26
CA LYS A 204 -9.83 16.67 -9.01
C LYS A 204 -8.93 15.59 -9.62
N ILE A 205 -9.38 14.34 -9.64
CA ILE A 205 -8.64 13.26 -10.30
C ILE A 205 -8.58 13.53 -11.80
N MET A 206 -9.72 13.83 -12.44
CA MET A 206 -9.74 14.10 -13.87
C MET A 206 -8.86 15.28 -14.26
N GLN A 207 -8.93 16.40 -13.53
CA GLN A 207 -8.05 17.55 -13.72
C GLN A 207 -6.57 17.19 -13.51
N THR A 208 -6.27 16.32 -12.53
CA THR A 208 -4.90 15.85 -12.29
C THR A 208 -4.39 15.00 -13.45
N LEU A 209 -5.24 14.11 -13.99
CA LEU A 209 -4.88 13.28 -15.14
C LEU A 209 -4.63 14.13 -16.39
N GLU A 210 -5.48 15.13 -16.66
CA GLU A 210 -5.30 16.07 -17.77
C GLU A 210 -3.98 16.83 -17.66
N GLU A 211 -3.69 17.45 -16.50
CA GLU A 211 -2.44 18.15 -16.27
C GLU A 211 -1.22 17.23 -16.33
N LYS A 212 -1.33 16.00 -15.83
CA LYS A 212 -0.29 14.98 -15.93
C LYS A 212 0.06 14.68 -17.39
N GLU A 213 -0.94 14.42 -18.23
CA GLU A 213 -0.73 14.14 -19.66
C GLU A 213 -0.15 15.36 -20.38
N LYS A 214 -0.68 16.55 -20.15
CA LYS A 214 -0.19 17.80 -20.73
C LYS A 214 1.29 18.06 -20.41
N ARG A 215 1.73 17.72 -19.19
CA ARG A 215 3.12 17.86 -18.73
C ARG A 215 3.97 16.62 -18.99
N LYS A 216 3.40 15.55 -19.53
CA LYS A 216 4.08 14.27 -19.80
C LYS A 216 4.74 13.67 -18.54
N LEU A 217 4.07 13.79 -17.38
CA LEU A 217 4.57 13.27 -16.12
C LEU A 217 4.43 11.74 -16.08
N LYS A 218 5.44 11.06 -15.54
CA LYS A 218 5.56 9.59 -15.59
C LYS A 218 4.81 8.86 -14.46
N THR A 219 4.37 9.58 -13.44
CA THR A 219 3.67 8.99 -12.28
C THR A 219 2.52 8.11 -12.71
N SER A 220 2.46 6.89 -12.23
CA SER A 220 1.32 6.00 -12.40
C SER A 220 0.22 6.34 -11.40
N VAL A 221 -1.00 6.54 -11.90
CA VAL A 221 -2.16 6.80 -11.04
C VAL A 221 -2.93 5.51 -10.82
N VAL A 222 -3.28 5.25 -9.56
CA VAL A 222 -3.98 4.06 -9.12
C VAL A 222 -5.30 4.46 -8.47
N ILE A 223 -6.39 3.83 -8.87
CA ILE A 223 -7.73 4.00 -8.27
C ILE A 223 -8.09 2.69 -7.57
N THR A 224 -8.55 2.77 -6.33
CA THR A 224 -9.00 1.58 -5.62
C THR A 224 -10.33 1.81 -4.92
N MET A 225 -11.13 0.76 -4.85
CA MET A 225 -12.27 0.62 -3.96
C MET A 225 -11.97 -0.54 -3.00
N ILE A 226 -12.25 -0.37 -1.70
CA ILE A 226 -12.15 -1.48 -0.75
C ILE A 226 -13.42 -2.30 -0.84
N ASP A 227 -13.29 -3.62 -0.97
CA ASP A 227 -14.42 -4.54 -0.91
C ASP A 227 -14.92 -4.67 0.52
N LEU A 228 -15.96 -3.93 0.82
CA LEU A 228 -16.67 -3.94 2.11
C LEU A 228 -17.92 -4.83 2.08
N GLN A 229 -18.11 -5.57 0.99
CA GLN A 229 -19.26 -6.48 0.79
C GLN A 229 -20.62 -5.80 0.97
N ARG A 230 -20.74 -4.52 0.58
CA ARG A 230 -22.00 -3.77 0.62
C ARG A 230 -22.94 -4.27 -0.48
N PRO A 231 -24.26 -4.26 -0.27
CA PRO A 231 -25.23 -4.77 -1.28
C PRO A 231 -25.08 -4.16 -2.68
N THR A 232 -24.81 -2.85 -2.79
CA THR A 232 -24.67 -2.12 -4.06
C THR A 232 -23.22 -2.02 -4.55
N GLN A 233 -22.28 -2.59 -3.84
CA GLN A 233 -20.86 -2.33 -4.09
C GLN A 233 -20.37 -2.78 -5.47
N MET A 234 -20.84 -3.93 -5.94
CA MET A 234 -20.39 -4.45 -7.25
C MET A 234 -20.95 -3.62 -8.41
N GLU A 235 -22.14 -3.06 -8.25
CA GLU A 235 -22.72 -2.11 -9.22
C GLU A 235 -21.93 -0.79 -9.23
N GLU A 236 -21.63 -0.25 -8.05
CA GLU A 236 -20.78 0.95 -7.91
C GLU A 236 -19.35 0.71 -8.45
N TRP A 237 -18.81 -0.49 -8.26
CA TRP A 237 -17.51 -0.88 -8.79
C TRP A 237 -17.52 -0.92 -10.33
N ALA A 238 -18.52 -1.53 -10.94
CA ALA A 238 -18.67 -1.56 -12.39
C ALA A 238 -18.79 -0.14 -12.98
N GLN A 239 -19.56 0.73 -12.33
CA GLN A 239 -19.69 2.13 -12.73
C GLN A 239 -18.37 2.89 -12.58
N LEU A 240 -17.62 2.66 -11.50
CA LEU A 240 -16.32 3.29 -11.29
C LEU A 240 -15.33 2.87 -12.39
N GLN A 241 -15.32 1.59 -12.78
CA GLN A 241 -14.50 1.11 -13.89
C GLN A 241 -14.85 1.79 -15.21
N GLU A 242 -16.16 1.95 -15.52
CA GLU A 242 -16.60 2.60 -16.74
C GLU A 242 -16.24 4.10 -16.76
N VAL A 243 -16.33 4.80 -15.61
CA VAL A 243 -15.94 6.21 -15.46
C VAL A 243 -14.47 6.46 -15.81
N PHE A 244 -13.59 5.52 -15.46
CA PHE A 244 -12.15 5.65 -15.74
C PHE A 244 -11.70 4.88 -17.00
N LYS A 245 -12.62 4.31 -17.74
CA LYS A 245 -12.32 3.61 -19.00
C LYS A 245 -11.69 4.55 -20.02
N GLY A 246 -10.61 4.10 -20.64
CA GLY A 246 -9.87 4.91 -21.61
C GLY A 246 -8.92 5.93 -21.00
N THR A 247 -8.87 6.05 -19.66
CA THR A 247 -7.82 6.80 -18.97
C THR A 247 -6.64 5.88 -18.68
N ASN A 248 -5.43 6.46 -18.58
CA ASN A 248 -4.23 5.70 -18.25
C ASN A 248 -4.07 5.56 -16.72
N VAL A 249 -4.99 4.81 -16.09
CA VAL A 249 -4.97 4.53 -14.65
C VAL A 249 -5.00 3.04 -14.37
N TYR A 250 -4.34 2.64 -13.28
CA TYR A 250 -4.56 1.34 -12.67
C TYR A 250 -5.86 1.38 -11.85
N ILE A 251 -6.76 0.42 -12.06
CA ILE A 251 -7.97 0.34 -11.24
C ILE A 251 -8.19 -1.08 -10.76
N TYR A 252 -8.33 -1.27 -9.44
CA TYR A 252 -8.62 -2.58 -8.88
C TYR A 252 -9.47 -2.51 -7.60
N LEU A 253 -10.27 -3.57 -7.38
CA LEU A 253 -11.00 -3.79 -6.14
C LEU A 253 -10.03 -4.38 -5.11
N LYS A 254 -9.87 -3.71 -3.98
CA LYS A 254 -8.96 -4.12 -2.91
C LYS A 254 -9.70 -4.95 -1.88
N SER A 255 -9.19 -6.11 -1.53
CA SER A 255 -9.69 -6.88 -0.39
C SER A 255 -9.58 -6.06 0.90
N GLN A 256 -10.57 -6.19 1.78
CA GLN A 256 -10.49 -5.62 3.12
C GLN A 256 -9.40 -6.34 3.90
N ASP A 257 -8.50 -5.58 4.53
CA ASP A 257 -7.55 -6.12 5.48
C ASP A 257 -8.30 -6.46 6.79
N GLN A 258 -8.36 -7.75 7.11
CA GLN A 258 -9.10 -8.25 8.26
C GLN A 258 -8.25 -8.34 9.53
N THR A 259 -6.94 -8.19 9.45
CA THR A 259 -6.04 -8.33 10.62
C THR A 259 -6.31 -7.33 11.75
N TRP A 260 -6.98 -6.22 11.44
CA TRP A 260 -7.31 -5.16 12.39
C TRP A 260 -8.72 -5.28 13.00
N TYR A 261 -9.52 -6.27 12.60
CA TYR A 261 -10.95 -6.37 12.92
C TYR A 261 -11.33 -7.50 13.86
N ASP A 262 -10.39 -8.33 14.30
CA ASP A 262 -10.65 -9.50 15.15
C ASP A 262 -11.34 -9.18 16.49
N ASP A 263 -11.30 -7.90 16.92
CA ASP A 263 -11.93 -7.46 18.17
C ASP A 263 -13.30 -6.78 17.99
N ILE A 264 -13.80 -6.61 16.77
CA ILE A 264 -15.14 -6.06 16.54
C ILE A 264 -16.15 -7.20 16.67
N GLN A 265 -16.89 -7.18 17.79
CA GLN A 265 -17.95 -8.14 18.14
C GLN A 265 -18.75 -8.61 16.91
N GLY A 266 -18.77 -9.92 16.69
CA GLY A 266 -19.70 -10.61 15.79
C GLY A 266 -19.14 -11.10 14.45
N LYS A 267 -17.84 -11.05 14.18
CA LYS A 267 -17.28 -11.51 12.89
C LYS A 267 -16.39 -12.76 12.94
N LYS A 268 -16.64 -13.65 13.88
CA LYS A 268 -16.04 -15.02 13.85
C LYS A 268 -16.41 -15.84 12.61
N ASP A 269 -17.48 -15.43 11.89
CA ASP A 269 -18.01 -16.21 10.78
C ASP A 269 -17.36 -15.88 9.41
N LEU A 270 -16.63 -14.78 9.27
CA LEU A 270 -15.95 -14.44 8.00
C LEU A 270 -14.66 -15.25 7.77
N HIS A 271 -14.00 -15.73 8.82
CA HIS A 271 -12.88 -16.67 8.70
C HIS A 271 -13.31 -18.08 8.28
N ALA A 272 -14.56 -18.46 8.50
CA ALA A 272 -15.10 -19.77 8.12
C ALA A 272 -15.26 -19.92 6.60
N ALA A 273 -15.42 -18.83 5.86
CA ALA A 273 -15.61 -18.87 4.40
C ALA A 273 -14.32 -19.15 3.62
N SER A 274 -13.13 -18.94 4.16
CA SER A 274 -11.85 -19.22 3.51
C SER A 274 -11.27 -20.61 3.78
N GLY A 275 -11.94 -21.44 4.53
CA GLY A 275 -11.71 -22.89 4.66
C GLY A 275 -10.39 -23.37 5.27
N LYS A 276 -9.46 -22.50 5.67
CA LYS A 276 -8.23 -22.87 6.40
C LYS A 276 -7.69 -21.67 7.17
N SER A 277 -8.08 -21.53 8.43
CA SER A 277 -7.35 -20.66 9.35
C SER A 277 -6.07 -21.38 9.79
N VAL A 278 -4.95 -21.00 9.20
CA VAL A 278 -3.65 -21.28 9.83
C VAL A 278 -3.47 -20.19 10.87
N ASP A 279 -3.30 -20.56 12.13
CA ASP A 279 -2.93 -19.62 13.18
C ASP A 279 -1.51 -19.11 12.89
N TRP A 280 -1.42 -17.92 12.29
CA TRP A 280 -0.16 -17.28 11.96
C TRP A 280 0.51 -16.60 13.14
N SER A 281 -0.13 -16.56 14.32
CA SER A 281 0.41 -15.93 15.53
C SER A 281 1.72 -16.58 15.99
N GLU A 282 1.89 -17.89 15.74
CA GLU A 282 3.11 -18.62 16.06
C GLU A 282 4.26 -18.36 15.07
N PHE A 283 4.00 -17.75 13.90
CA PHE A 283 4.96 -17.60 12.81
C PHE A 283 5.13 -16.15 12.33
N CYS A 284 5.02 -15.20 13.24
CA CYS A 284 5.27 -13.79 12.89
C CYS A 284 6.73 -13.58 12.53
N HIS A 285 7.02 -13.21 11.28
CA HIS A 285 8.36 -12.96 10.78
C HIS A 285 8.73 -11.46 10.74
N PHE A 286 7.81 -10.58 11.14
CA PHE A 286 8.04 -9.13 11.13
C PHE A 286 9.26 -8.65 11.93
N PRO A 287 9.67 -9.27 13.05
CA PRO A 287 10.88 -8.85 13.74
C PRO A 287 12.16 -9.00 12.93
N TRP A 288 12.15 -9.82 11.86
CA TRP A 288 13.31 -10.09 11.00
C TRP A 288 13.23 -9.47 9.60
N SER A 289 12.15 -8.74 9.28
CA SER A 289 11.94 -8.09 7.99
C SER A 289 12.18 -6.58 8.01
#